data_2c0187a88082bd05659ed19be163c291
#
_entry.id   2c0187a88082bd05659ed19be163c291
#
_cell.length_a   1.000
_cell.length_b   1.000
_cell.length_c   1.000
_cell.angle_alpha   90.00
_cell.angle_beta   90.00
_cell.angle_gamma   90.00
#
_symmetry.space_group_name_H-M   'P 1'
#
loop_
_entity.id
_entity.type
_entity.pdbx_description
1 polymer ?
#
loop_
_entity_poly.entity_id
_entity_poly.type
_entity_poly.pdbx_seq_one_letter_code
_entity_poly.pdbx_strand_id
1 'polypeptide(L)'
;YYEIKHRLVMTLGYDHEFFSGYNTNVTMFFERRSGRPFSWTLGAYNDVGLGDQYTFAGSDTYLPYVPTGADDPAVDWANSSLTYEEVMEFAEAAGIAGAAGGYPDKYTSTQPWVTTMDLSISQEIPGFIDGHKGKFYLNIDNFANLLNDEWGQTYDLSYPQNLLYDYDINENGQYVYDEAYGGTNLSNFDSFDSIESTWRIKVGVKYIF
;
A
#
# COMPACT_ATOMS: atom_id res chain seq x y z
N TYR A 1 -5.51 -11.30 -2.28
CA TYR A 1 -5.31 -9.93 -2.74
C TYR A 1 -6.11 -8.89 -1.94
N TYR A 2 -7.35 -9.18 -1.58
CA TYR A 2 -8.19 -8.28 -0.80
C TYR A 2 -8.13 -8.55 0.71
N GLU A 3 -7.32 -9.49 1.16
CA GLU A 3 -7.21 -9.87 2.56
C GLU A 3 -6.53 -8.77 3.36
N ILE A 4 -7.13 -8.40 4.49
CA ILE A 4 -6.51 -7.59 5.54
C ILE A 4 -6.33 -8.51 6.74
N LYS A 5 -5.09 -8.92 7.02
CA LYS A 5 -4.81 -9.88 8.08
C LYS A 5 -5.12 -9.35 9.49
N HIS A 6 -4.87 -8.06 9.69
CA HIS A 6 -5.05 -7.42 10.99
C HIS A 6 -5.72 -6.06 10.82
N ARG A 7 -6.74 -5.80 11.62
CA ARG A 7 -7.45 -4.52 11.64
C ARG A 7 -7.85 -4.18 13.07
N LEU A 8 -7.45 -3.00 13.51
CA LEU A 8 -7.87 -2.40 14.76
C LEU A 8 -8.71 -1.17 14.44
N VAL A 9 -9.90 -1.09 15.04
CA VAL A 9 -10.81 0.05 14.91
C VAL A 9 -11.18 0.53 16.29
N MET A 10 -11.15 1.85 16.50
CA MET A 10 -11.56 2.48 17.74
C MET A 10 -12.40 3.73 17.44
N THR A 11 -13.48 3.90 18.19
CA THR A 11 -14.28 5.12 18.14
C THR A 11 -14.34 5.70 19.54
N LEU A 12 -14.01 6.98 19.67
CA LEU A 12 -14.13 7.75 20.90
C LEU A 12 -15.17 8.85 20.68
N GLY A 13 -16.14 8.93 21.58
CA GLY A 13 -17.18 9.96 21.56
C GLY A 13 -17.19 10.74 22.86
N TYR A 14 -17.37 12.05 22.76
CA TYR A 14 -17.56 12.94 23.91
C TYR A 14 -18.73 13.87 23.60
N ASP A 15 -19.73 13.85 24.51
CA ASP A 15 -20.91 14.70 24.46
C ASP A 15 -20.95 15.58 25.69
N HIS A 16 -21.15 16.88 25.49
CA HIS A 16 -21.29 17.83 26.60
C HIS A 16 -22.10 19.06 26.20
N GLU A 17 -22.93 19.53 27.11
CA GLU A 17 -23.64 20.80 26.96
C GLU A 17 -22.81 21.95 27.54
N PHE A 18 -21.93 22.55 26.73
CA PHE A 18 -21.22 23.76 27.14
C PHE A 18 -22.15 24.97 27.23
N PHE A 19 -23.22 24.96 26.43
CA PHE A 19 -24.29 25.95 26.47
C PHE A 19 -25.59 25.23 26.82
N SER A 20 -26.30 25.71 27.84
CA SER A 20 -27.52 25.07 28.34
C SER A 20 -28.53 24.78 27.23
N GLY A 21 -28.91 23.53 27.06
CA GLY A 21 -29.84 23.08 26.04
C GLY A 21 -29.24 22.86 24.65
N TYR A 22 -27.92 23.05 24.47
CA TYR A 22 -27.22 22.89 23.17
C TYR A 22 -26.03 21.96 23.30
N ASN A 23 -26.14 20.80 22.67
CA ASN A 23 -25.13 19.76 22.80
C ASN A 23 -23.92 20.04 21.89
N THR A 24 -22.74 19.80 22.45
CA THR A 24 -21.47 19.66 21.70
C THR A 24 -21.12 18.19 21.62
N ASN A 25 -20.91 17.67 20.43
CA ASN A 25 -20.43 16.32 20.21
C ASN A 25 -19.07 16.35 19.53
N VAL A 26 -18.12 15.60 20.07
CA VAL A 26 -16.81 15.36 19.46
C VAL A 26 -16.66 13.86 19.30
N THR A 27 -16.41 13.42 18.09
CA THR A 27 -16.19 12.00 17.77
C THR A 27 -14.89 11.83 17.01
N MET A 28 -14.04 10.93 17.46
CA MET A 28 -12.83 10.52 16.79
C MET A 28 -12.95 9.06 16.37
N PHE A 29 -12.70 8.80 15.10
CA PHE A 29 -12.57 7.46 14.54
C PHE A 29 -11.10 7.19 14.24
N PHE A 30 -10.61 6.05 14.67
CA PHE A 30 -9.24 5.60 14.45
C PHE A 30 -9.27 4.21 13.83
N GLU A 31 -8.50 4.02 12.78
CA GLU A 31 -8.27 2.72 12.16
C GLU A 31 -6.77 2.48 11.97
N ARG A 32 -6.31 1.28 12.33
CA ARG A 32 -5.00 0.78 11.94
C ARG A 32 -5.16 -0.62 11.35
N ARG A 33 -4.69 -0.78 10.12
CA ARG A 33 -4.80 -2.05 9.38
C ARG A 33 -3.48 -2.46 8.77
N SER A 34 -3.27 -3.77 8.63
CA SER A 34 -2.15 -4.29 7.85
C SER A 34 -2.32 -3.90 6.38
N GLY A 35 -1.20 -3.73 5.68
CA GLY A 35 -1.19 -3.58 4.24
C GLY A 35 -1.77 -4.80 3.52
N ARG A 36 -2.08 -4.64 2.25
CA ARG A 36 -2.56 -5.72 1.38
C ARG A 36 -1.39 -6.64 1.01
N PRO A 37 -1.62 -7.95 0.87
CA PRO A 37 -0.61 -8.87 0.39
C PRO A 37 -0.34 -8.65 -1.11
N PHE A 38 0.92 -8.83 -1.51
CA PHE A 38 1.35 -8.80 -2.90
C PHE A 38 2.47 -9.81 -3.14
N SER A 39 2.79 -10.05 -4.41
CA SER A 39 3.91 -10.88 -4.84
C SER A 39 4.97 -10.02 -5.50
N TRP A 40 6.22 -10.36 -5.29
CA TRP A 40 7.29 -9.93 -6.18
C TRP A 40 7.19 -10.69 -7.48
N THR A 41 7.46 -10.04 -8.60
CA THR A 41 7.41 -10.65 -9.93
C THR A 41 8.62 -10.24 -10.75
N LEU A 42 8.85 -10.99 -11.81
CA LEU A 42 9.82 -10.67 -12.84
C LEU A 42 9.16 -9.76 -13.90
N GLY A 43 9.90 -8.74 -14.36
CA GLY A 43 9.59 -8.02 -15.59
C GLY A 43 10.28 -8.72 -16.76
N ALA A 44 9.64 -8.79 -17.92
CA ALA A 44 10.28 -9.24 -19.15
C ALA A 44 10.26 -8.10 -20.14
N TYR A 45 11.45 -7.64 -20.50
CA TYR A 45 11.58 -6.50 -21.43
C TYR A 45 11.40 -6.91 -22.90
N ASN A 46 11.71 -8.14 -23.22
CA ASN A 46 11.57 -8.68 -24.56
C ASN A 46 10.87 -10.02 -24.50
N ASP A 47 10.20 -10.32 -25.57
CA ASP A 47 9.45 -11.47 -26.04
C ASP A 47 10.05 -12.86 -25.73
N VAL A 48 10.44 -13.08 -24.50
CA VAL A 48 11.25 -14.24 -24.15
C VAL A 48 10.40 -15.39 -23.70
N GLY A 49 9.99 -16.18 -24.65
CA GLY A 49 9.83 -17.63 -24.52
C GLY A 49 8.95 -18.24 -23.40
N LEU A 50 8.47 -17.47 -22.43
CA LEU A 50 7.53 -17.95 -21.41
C LEU A 50 6.06 -17.90 -21.87
N GLY A 51 5.86 -17.64 -23.15
CA GLY A 51 4.63 -17.99 -23.84
C GLY A 51 3.47 -17.02 -23.72
N ASP A 52 3.61 -15.87 -23.06
CA ASP A 52 2.45 -15.09 -22.66
C ASP A 52 2.46 -13.60 -22.97
N GLN A 53 3.12 -13.22 -24.07
CA GLN A 53 3.15 -11.83 -24.55
C GLN A 53 1.79 -11.18 -24.77
N TYR A 54 0.75 -11.97 -24.92
CA TYR A 54 -0.57 -11.51 -25.32
C TYR A 54 -1.66 -11.77 -24.30
N THR A 55 -1.34 -12.25 -23.09
CA THR A 55 -2.33 -12.33 -22.06
C THR A 55 -2.51 -10.99 -21.36
N PHE A 56 -3.71 -10.73 -20.87
CA PHE A 56 -4.14 -9.51 -20.17
C PHE A 56 -3.28 -9.12 -18.96
N ALA A 57 -2.37 -9.98 -18.55
CA ALA A 57 -1.51 -9.80 -17.38
C ALA A 57 -0.05 -9.46 -17.73
N GLY A 58 0.35 -9.54 -19.00
CA GLY A 58 1.74 -9.34 -19.41
C GLY A 58 2.70 -10.35 -18.79
N SER A 59 3.99 -10.19 -19.07
CA SER A 59 5.09 -10.99 -18.53
C SER A 59 5.32 -10.78 -17.02
N ASP A 60 4.74 -9.74 -16.46
CA ASP A 60 4.94 -9.26 -15.09
C ASP A 60 4.24 -10.13 -14.03
N THR A 61 3.79 -11.32 -14.39
CA THR A 61 3.06 -12.23 -13.48
C THR A 61 3.89 -13.38 -12.93
N TYR A 62 5.10 -13.57 -13.45
CA TYR A 62 5.96 -14.67 -13.04
C TYR A 62 6.69 -14.35 -11.73
N LEU A 63 6.71 -15.34 -10.83
CA LEU A 63 7.48 -15.24 -9.59
C LEU A 63 8.98 -15.29 -9.92
N PRO A 64 9.83 -14.53 -9.21
CA PRO A 64 11.25 -14.52 -9.45
C PRO A 64 11.87 -15.85 -9.04
N TYR A 65 12.72 -16.40 -9.89
CA TYR A 65 13.60 -17.48 -9.48
C TYR A 65 14.67 -16.92 -8.55
N VAL A 66 14.91 -17.57 -7.43
CA VAL A 66 15.93 -17.18 -6.46
C VAL A 66 17.11 -18.15 -6.59
N PRO A 67 18.29 -17.70 -7.07
CA PRO A 67 19.42 -18.58 -7.33
C PRO A 67 20.04 -19.13 -6.06
N THR A 68 20.68 -20.30 -6.17
CA THR A 68 21.37 -20.96 -5.04
C THR A 68 22.79 -20.48 -4.83
N GLY A 69 23.41 -19.91 -5.85
CA GLY A 69 24.81 -19.48 -5.83
C GLY A 69 25.26 -18.88 -7.16
N ALA A 70 26.47 -18.35 -7.18
CA ALA A 70 27.11 -17.88 -8.40
C ALA A 70 27.44 -18.99 -9.42
N ASP A 71 27.29 -20.24 -9.03
CA ASP A 71 27.44 -21.44 -9.85
C ASP A 71 26.11 -22.16 -10.15
N ASP A 72 24.99 -21.50 -9.89
CA ASP A 72 23.66 -22.04 -10.16
C ASP A 72 23.48 -22.36 -11.64
N PRO A 73 23.25 -23.65 -12.01
CA PRO A 73 23.12 -24.03 -13.41
C PRO A 73 21.86 -23.49 -14.11
N ALA A 74 20.88 -22.99 -13.35
CA ALA A 74 19.69 -22.38 -13.90
C ALA A 74 19.90 -20.93 -14.34
N VAL A 75 21.08 -20.35 -14.07
CA VAL A 75 21.38 -18.93 -14.39
C VAL A 75 22.63 -18.84 -15.28
N ASP A 76 22.53 -18.01 -16.30
CA ASP A 76 23.67 -17.62 -17.15
C ASP A 76 24.26 -16.31 -16.64
N TRP A 77 25.13 -16.43 -15.62
CA TRP A 77 25.80 -15.27 -15.04
C TRP A 77 26.75 -14.53 -15.98
N ALA A 78 27.25 -15.24 -17.00
CA ALA A 78 28.18 -14.64 -17.96
C ALA A 78 27.49 -13.62 -18.89
N ASN A 79 26.20 -13.78 -19.11
CA ASN A 79 25.37 -12.89 -19.92
C ASN A 79 24.41 -12.04 -19.11
N SER A 80 24.36 -12.21 -17.79
CA SER A 80 23.57 -11.37 -16.89
C SER A 80 24.25 -10.04 -16.63
N SER A 81 23.48 -8.96 -16.56
CA SER A 81 23.94 -7.62 -16.16
C SER A 81 24.07 -7.49 -14.64
N LEU A 82 23.31 -8.30 -13.89
CA LEU A 82 23.38 -8.39 -12.43
C LEU A 82 24.28 -9.55 -12.00
N THR A 83 25.00 -9.37 -10.92
CA THR A 83 25.76 -10.42 -10.24
C THR A 83 24.88 -11.23 -9.28
N TYR A 84 25.33 -12.41 -8.85
CA TYR A 84 24.64 -13.20 -7.83
C TYR A 84 24.42 -12.39 -6.55
N GLU A 85 25.42 -11.67 -6.10
CA GLU A 85 25.38 -10.85 -4.89
C GLU A 85 24.31 -9.77 -4.96
N GLU A 86 24.21 -9.09 -6.11
CA GLU A 86 23.18 -8.07 -6.35
C GLU A 86 21.78 -8.67 -6.37
N VAL A 87 21.58 -9.80 -7.07
CA VAL A 87 20.30 -10.50 -7.10
C VAL A 87 19.89 -10.94 -5.68
N MET A 88 20.84 -11.44 -4.88
CA MET A 88 20.55 -11.86 -3.49
C MET A 88 20.28 -10.70 -2.55
N GLU A 89 20.96 -9.55 -2.72
CA GLU A 89 20.68 -8.34 -1.95
C GLU A 89 19.22 -7.89 -2.15
N PHE A 90 18.73 -7.91 -3.39
CA PHE A 90 17.32 -7.64 -3.67
C PHE A 90 16.39 -8.72 -3.11
N ALA A 91 16.75 -9.99 -3.23
CA ALA A 91 15.94 -11.08 -2.70
C ALA A 91 15.81 -11.04 -1.17
N GLU A 92 16.89 -10.66 -0.47
CA GLU A 92 16.90 -10.44 0.99
C GLU A 92 16.02 -9.25 1.37
N ALA A 93 16.20 -8.11 0.69
CA ALA A 93 15.39 -6.92 0.92
C ALA A 93 13.90 -7.17 0.63
N ALA A 94 13.57 -7.97 -0.39
CA ALA A 94 12.22 -8.40 -0.71
C ALA A 94 11.66 -9.47 0.25
N GLY A 95 12.49 -10.05 1.11
CA GLY A 95 12.10 -11.13 2.02
C GLY A 95 11.86 -12.48 1.35
N ILE A 96 12.41 -12.71 0.14
CA ILE A 96 12.23 -13.94 -0.65
C ILE A 96 13.48 -14.80 -0.77
N ALA A 97 14.60 -14.40 -0.18
CA ALA A 97 15.87 -15.14 -0.24
C ALA A 97 15.76 -16.59 0.28
N GLY A 98 14.81 -16.86 1.16
CA GLY A 98 14.54 -18.22 1.65
C GLY A 98 14.03 -19.20 0.60
N ALA A 99 13.67 -18.73 -0.61
CA ALA A 99 13.24 -19.55 -1.74
C ALA A 99 14.40 -19.99 -2.66
N ALA A 100 15.66 -19.90 -2.20
CA ALA A 100 16.83 -20.24 -3.00
C ALA A 100 16.72 -21.65 -3.65
N GLY A 101 16.99 -21.73 -4.95
CA GLY A 101 16.81 -22.91 -5.78
C GLY A 101 15.38 -23.11 -6.31
N GLY A 102 14.51 -22.10 -6.16
CA GLY A 102 13.12 -22.17 -6.58
C GLY A 102 12.44 -20.81 -6.67
N TYR A 103 11.14 -20.80 -6.34
CA TYR A 103 10.29 -19.62 -6.42
C TYR A 103 9.64 -19.36 -5.06
N PRO A 104 9.49 -18.07 -4.67
CA PRO A 104 8.72 -17.76 -3.47
C PRO A 104 7.24 -18.11 -3.64
N ASP A 105 6.54 -18.30 -2.53
CA ASP A 105 5.08 -18.42 -2.57
C ASP A 105 4.42 -17.09 -2.99
N LYS A 106 3.22 -17.18 -3.56
CA LYS A 106 2.43 -16.00 -3.90
C LYS A 106 1.97 -15.27 -2.64
N TYR A 107 1.92 -13.92 -2.72
CA TYR A 107 1.35 -13.06 -1.67
C TYR A 107 2.07 -13.16 -0.32
N THR A 108 3.39 -13.41 -0.35
CA THR A 108 4.22 -13.48 0.86
C THR A 108 4.60 -12.12 1.41
N SER A 109 4.66 -11.10 0.56
CA SER A 109 4.95 -9.71 0.97
C SER A 109 3.67 -8.94 1.27
N THR A 110 3.78 -7.92 2.09
CA THR A 110 2.65 -7.04 2.46
C THR A 110 3.06 -5.58 2.34
N GLN A 111 2.14 -4.76 1.85
CA GLN A 111 2.28 -3.32 1.89
C GLN A 111 2.48 -2.80 3.33
N PRO A 112 2.97 -1.58 3.51
CA PRO A 112 3.05 -0.95 4.82
C PRO A 112 1.69 -0.90 5.54
N TRP A 113 1.74 -0.78 6.87
CA TRP A 113 0.55 -0.57 7.68
C TRP A 113 -0.05 0.80 7.41
N VAL A 114 -1.37 0.83 7.26
CA VAL A 114 -2.13 2.06 7.10
C VAL A 114 -2.77 2.43 8.44
N THR A 115 -2.60 3.69 8.84
CA THR A 115 -3.22 4.25 10.04
C THR A 115 -3.96 5.52 9.66
N THR A 116 -5.27 5.56 9.84
CA THR A 116 -6.11 6.73 9.58
C THR A 116 -6.82 7.18 10.84
N MET A 117 -7.09 8.47 10.92
CA MET A 117 -7.84 9.07 12.03
C MET A 117 -8.73 10.17 11.49
N ASP A 118 -10.02 10.09 11.78
CA ASP A 118 -11.00 11.09 11.40
C ASP A 118 -11.55 11.78 12.65
N LEU A 119 -11.81 13.08 12.54
CA LEU A 119 -12.36 13.89 13.63
C LEU A 119 -13.66 14.56 13.16
N SER A 120 -14.71 14.39 13.95
CA SER A 120 -15.99 15.05 13.77
C SER A 120 -16.33 15.89 14.98
N ILE A 121 -16.65 17.16 14.77
CA ILE A 121 -17.10 18.09 15.82
C ILE A 121 -18.43 18.65 15.38
N SER A 122 -19.41 18.64 16.27
CA SER A 122 -20.67 19.33 16.03
C SER A 122 -21.14 20.11 17.25
N GLN A 123 -21.74 21.27 17.00
CA GLN A 123 -22.29 22.16 18.03
C GLN A 123 -23.73 22.52 17.67
N GLU A 124 -24.65 22.27 18.61
CA GLU A 124 -25.99 22.85 18.53
C GLU A 124 -25.97 24.33 18.93
N ILE A 125 -26.76 25.10 18.25
CA ILE A 125 -26.95 26.56 18.50
C ILE A 125 -28.43 26.90 18.49
N PRO A 126 -28.86 28.03 19.08
CA PRO A 126 -30.26 28.49 19.00
C PRO A 126 -30.69 28.66 17.54
N GLY A 127 -31.92 28.28 17.22
CA GLY A 127 -32.55 28.59 15.95
C GLY A 127 -33.07 30.05 15.92
N PHE A 128 -33.62 30.45 14.79
CA PHE A 128 -34.21 31.79 14.63
C PHE A 128 -35.62 31.89 15.24
N ILE A 129 -36.26 30.78 15.55
CA ILE A 129 -37.60 30.67 16.12
C ILE A 129 -37.53 29.83 17.39
N ASP A 130 -38.29 30.18 18.41
CA ASP A 130 -38.34 29.43 19.65
C ASP A 130 -38.68 27.95 19.40
N GLY A 131 -37.91 27.07 20.04
CA GLY A 131 -38.01 25.62 19.85
C GLY A 131 -37.22 25.05 18.67
N HIS A 132 -36.74 25.91 17.78
CA HIS A 132 -35.88 25.49 16.68
C HIS A 132 -34.41 25.50 17.10
N LYS A 133 -33.59 24.67 16.42
CA LYS A 133 -32.14 24.58 16.63
C LYS A 133 -31.38 24.67 15.32
N GLY A 134 -30.21 25.27 15.38
CA GLY A 134 -29.19 25.11 14.38
C GLY A 134 -28.19 24.04 14.81
N LYS A 135 -27.49 23.43 13.90
CA LYS A 135 -26.35 22.58 14.16
C LYS A 135 -25.23 22.89 13.18
N PHE A 136 -24.13 23.34 13.70
CA PHE A 136 -22.88 23.49 12.96
C PHE A 136 -22.09 22.20 13.07
N TYR A 137 -21.41 21.76 12.00
CA TYR A 137 -20.52 20.61 12.05
C TYR A 137 -19.26 20.85 11.23
N LEU A 138 -18.18 20.27 11.74
CA LEU A 138 -16.85 20.23 11.16
C LEU A 138 -16.42 18.77 11.14
N ASN A 139 -16.14 18.24 9.96
CA ASN A 139 -15.54 16.92 9.79
C ASN A 139 -14.17 17.08 9.16
N ILE A 140 -13.18 16.41 9.74
CA ILE A 140 -11.80 16.36 9.23
C ILE A 140 -11.50 14.90 8.93
N ASP A 141 -11.53 14.53 7.66
CA ASP A 141 -11.10 13.23 7.19
C ASP A 141 -9.56 13.21 7.20
N ASN A 142 -8.97 12.13 7.60
CA ASN A 142 -7.53 11.93 7.75
C ASN A 142 -6.86 13.02 8.61
N PHE A 143 -7.40 13.25 9.81
CA PHE A 143 -6.92 14.24 10.77
C PHE A 143 -5.46 14.03 11.16
N ALA A 144 -4.97 12.78 11.15
CA ALA A 144 -3.57 12.49 11.44
C ALA A 144 -2.63 13.18 10.44
N ASN A 145 -2.98 13.18 9.16
CA ASN A 145 -2.21 13.82 8.10
C ASN A 145 -2.22 15.37 8.20
N LEU A 146 -3.28 15.95 8.74
CA LEU A 146 -3.32 17.39 9.05
C LEU A 146 -2.31 17.79 10.13
N LEU A 147 -1.99 16.87 11.06
CA LEU A 147 -1.01 17.10 12.13
C LEU A 147 0.43 16.86 11.66
N ASN A 148 0.63 15.88 10.80
CA ASN A 148 1.91 15.53 10.22
C ASN A 148 1.67 14.85 8.87
N ASP A 149 2.28 15.38 7.82
CA ASP A 149 2.12 14.93 6.43
C ASP A 149 2.64 13.51 6.15
N GLU A 150 3.50 12.99 7.03
CA GLU A 150 3.96 11.59 7.00
C GLU A 150 2.93 10.60 7.61
N TRP A 151 1.93 11.10 8.33
CA TRP A 151 0.92 10.27 8.96
C TRP A 151 -0.31 10.12 8.05
N GLY A 152 -1.07 9.07 8.26
CA GLY A 152 -2.29 8.83 7.50
C GLY A 152 -2.06 8.55 6.02
N GLN A 153 -0.85 8.12 5.66
CA GLN A 153 -0.52 7.76 4.29
C GLN A 153 -1.12 6.40 3.94
N THR A 154 -1.67 6.30 2.74
CA THR A 154 -2.15 5.07 2.12
C THR A 154 -1.35 4.78 0.88
N TYR A 155 -1.13 3.49 0.63
CA TYR A 155 -0.32 3.02 -0.48
C TYR A 155 -1.20 2.25 -1.45
N ASP A 156 -1.10 2.57 -2.73
CA ASP A 156 -1.82 1.85 -3.78
C ASP A 156 -0.84 0.99 -4.58
N LEU A 157 -1.22 -0.27 -4.76
CA LEU A 157 -0.65 -1.14 -5.78
C LEU A 157 -1.72 -1.34 -6.84
N SER A 158 -1.43 -0.91 -8.06
CA SER A 158 -2.34 -1.08 -9.20
C SER A 158 -2.67 -2.56 -9.44
N TYR A 159 -1.73 -3.45 -9.10
CA TYR A 159 -1.87 -4.92 -9.16
C TYR A 159 -1.27 -5.56 -7.90
N PRO A 160 -1.68 -6.79 -7.54
CA PRO A 160 -1.12 -7.51 -6.39
C PRO A 160 0.27 -8.09 -6.66
N GLN A 161 1.05 -7.41 -7.46
CA GLN A 161 2.38 -7.79 -7.91
C GLN A 161 3.27 -6.55 -8.02
N ASN A 162 4.57 -6.74 -7.81
CA ASN A 162 5.56 -5.69 -7.99
C ASN A 162 6.82 -6.27 -8.62
N LEU A 163 7.37 -5.54 -9.59
CA LEU A 163 8.55 -5.97 -10.35
C LEU A 163 9.80 -5.88 -9.47
N LEU A 164 10.59 -6.93 -9.45
CA LEU A 164 11.84 -7.00 -8.69
C LEU A 164 13.05 -6.91 -9.61
N TYR A 165 13.10 -7.79 -10.62
CA TYR A 165 14.14 -7.80 -11.66
C TYR A 165 13.51 -7.83 -13.03
N ASP A 166 14.28 -7.38 -14.01
CA ASP A 166 14.09 -7.75 -15.39
C ASP A 166 14.93 -8.99 -15.72
N TYR A 167 14.46 -9.81 -16.65
CA TYR A 167 15.13 -11.04 -16.99
C TYR A 167 14.86 -11.46 -18.43
N ASP A 168 15.73 -12.32 -18.92
CA ASP A 168 15.61 -13.01 -20.17
C ASP A 168 15.78 -14.52 -19.97
N ILE A 169 15.32 -15.36 -20.90
CA ILE A 169 15.61 -16.79 -20.94
C ILE A 169 16.41 -17.07 -22.20
N ASN A 170 17.66 -17.54 -22.04
CA ASN A 170 18.51 -17.87 -23.16
C ASN A 170 18.07 -19.17 -23.85
N GLU A 171 18.72 -19.51 -24.99
CA GLU A 171 18.42 -20.70 -25.79
C GLU A 171 18.59 -22.02 -24.99
N ASN A 172 19.33 -22.01 -23.89
CA ASN A 172 19.53 -23.18 -23.03
C ASN A 172 18.48 -23.26 -21.91
N GLY A 173 17.53 -22.31 -21.84
CA GLY A 173 16.51 -22.24 -20.80
C GLY A 173 17.02 -21.69 -19.47
N GLN A 174 18.14 -20.96 -19.46
CA GLN A 174 18.71 -20.35 -18.29
C GLN A 174 18.23 -18.91 -18.13
N TYR A 175 18.05 -18.46 -16.89
CA TYR A 175 17.76 -17.08 -16.56
C TYR A 175 18.96 -16.18 -16.83
N VAL A 176 18.70 -15.02 -17.44
CA VAL A 176 19.67 -13.93 -17.65
C VAL A 176 19.07 -12.71 -16.97
N TYR A 177 19.62 -12.30 -15.84
CA TYR A 177 19.14 -11.14 -15.09
C TYR A 177 19.70 -9.85 -15.68
N ASP A 178 18.83 -8.91 -16.03
CA ASP A 178 19.23 -7.72 -16.77
C ASP A 178 19.23 -6.45 -15.92
N GLU A 179 18.10 -6.07 -15.33
CA GLU A 179 17.98 -4.85 -14.54
C GLU A 179 17.17 -5.10 -13.28
N ALA A 180 17.48 -4.35 -12.21
CA ALA A 180 16.69 -4.35 -10.99
C ALA A 180 15.81 -3.11 -10.94
N TYR A 181 14.51 -3.34 -10.71
CA TYR A 181 13.55 -2.26 -10.54
C TYR A 181 13.64 -1.66 -9.14
N GLY A 182 13.83 -0.35 -9.06
CA GLY A 182 13.76 0.39 -7.80
C GLY A 182 14.99 0.34 -6.90
N GLY A 183 16.07 -0.35 -7.30
CA GLY A 183 17.26 -0.51 -6.46
C GLY A 183 16.96 -1.25 -5.16
N THR A 184 17.91 -1.29 -4.22
CA THR A 184 17.72 -1.90 -2.89
C THR A 184 16.72 -1.16 -2.00
N ASN A 185 16.31 0.03 -2.40
CA ASN A 185 15.26 0.77 -1.71
C ASN A 185 13.87 0.31 -2.16
N LEU A 186 13.46 -0.83 -1.64
CA LEU A 186 12.13 -1.40 -1.89
C LEU A 186 10.98 -0.57 -1.31
N SER A 187 11.24 0.57 -0.69
CA SER A 187 10.22 1.54 -0.27
C SER A 187 9.60 2.30 -1.45
N ASN A 188 10.17 2.19 -2.66
CA ASN A 188 9.56 2.71 -3.89
C ASN A 188 8.30 1.96 -4.35
N PHE A 189 7.75 1.06 -3.50
CA PHE A 189 6.36 0.60 -3.64
C PHE A 189 5.32 1.68 -3.58
N ASP A 190 5.74 2.77 -3.18
CA ASP A 190 5.05 3.91 -2.68
C ASP A 190 4.58 4.79 -3.84
N SER A 191 3.76 4.25 -4.70
CA SER A 191 2.76 5.11 -5.29
C SER A 191 1.78 5.45 -4.16
N PHE A 192 2.19 6.42 -3.40
CA PHE A 192 1.43 7.15 -2.43
C PHE A 192 0.13 7.59 -3.08
N ASP A 193 -1.01 7.06 -2.65
CA ASP A 193 -2.29 7.60 -3.08
C ASP A 193 -2.46 8.99 -2.49
N SER A 194 -2.10 9.99 -3.28
CA SER A 194 -2.17 11.40 -2.88
C SER A 194 -3.59 11.82 -2.50
N ILE A 195 -4.61 11.19 -3.07
CA ILE A 195 -6.01 11.54 -2.80
C ILE A 195 -6.48 10.94 -1.47
N GLU A 196 -6.18 9.67 -1.22
CA GLU A 196 -6.57 8.99 0.03
C GLU A 196 -5.69 9.42 1.22
N SER A 197 -4.45 9.82 0.94
CA SER A 197 -3.49 10.26 1.96
C SER A 197 -3.67 11.70 2.42
N THR A 198 -4.37 12.54 1.65
CA THR A 198 -4.54 13.96 1.98
C THR A 198 -5.73 14.19 2.91
N TRP A 199 -5.54 15.02 3.92
CA TRP A 199 -6.64 15.46 4.79
C TRP A 199 -7.68 16.30 4.05
N ARG A 200 -8.93 16.23 4.49
CA ARG A 200 -10.05 17.03 3.95
C ARG A 200 -10.89 17.57 5.07
N ILE A 201 -11.27 18.84 4.94
CA ILE A 201 -12.18 19.50 5.89
C ILE A 201 -13.53 19.73 5.21
N LYS A 202 -14.59 19.31 5.87
CA LYS A 202 -15.98 19.58 5.49
C LYS A 202 -16.67 20.36 6.60
N VAL A 203 -17.24 21.49 6.23
CA VAL A 203 -18.00 22.35 7.13
C VAL A 203 -19.44 22.40 6.66
N GLY A 204 -20.38 22.35 7.56
CA GLY A 204 -21.79 22.47 7.22
C GLY A 204 -22.65 22.98 8.34
N VAL A 205 -23.84 23.42 7.98
CA VAL A 205 -24.87 23.89 8.89
C VAL A 205 -26.17 23.16 8.60
N LYS A 206 -26.85 22.70 9.63
CA LYS A 206 -28.18 22.11 9.57
C LYS A 206 -29.15 22.92 10.41
N TYR A 207 -30.31 23.23 9.87
CA TYR A 207 -31.42 23.82 10.62
C TYR A 207 -32.46 22.75 10.95
N ILE A 208 -32.89 22.71 12.21
CA ILE A 208 -33.83 21.75 12.76
C ILE A 208 -35.04 22.54 13.26
N PHE A 209 -36.19 22.23 12.73
CA PHE A 209 -37.48 22.88 13.05
C PHE A 209 -38.48 21.87 13.57
#